data_7c720cdf4d132c5525a56f83c2893da8
#
_entry.id   7c720cdf4d132c5525a56f83c2893da8
#
_cell.length_a   1.000
_cell.length_b   1.000
_cell.length_c   1.000
_cell.angle_alpha   90.00
_cell.angle_beta   90.00
_cell.angle_gamma   90.00
#
_symmetry.space_group_name_H-M   'P 1'
#
loop_
_entity.id
_entity.type
_entity.pdbx_description
1 polymer ?
#
loop_
_entity_poly.entity_id
_entity_poly.type
_entity_poly.pdbx_seq_one_letter_code
_entity_poly.pdbx_strand_id
1 'polypeptide(L)'
;MREINGMRQLRFLDHXXXXRSFDLIDSEYFINKALKERKTVLAEGAQGSLLDVDYGTYPFVTSSNTTVSGVCSGLGVPPHAIGNVTGIFKAYTTRVGSGPFPTELDNEIGEEMRRIGHEFGATTGRSRRCGWLDLPALKYSCMINGVTELNIMKLDILSHFDTIKICTGYNIDGEIYKDTIPFDVSVNIEPIYIEMKGWNVDITECKEFDELPQEAKDYISFIQLEVNVPITRVSVGPDRLQTIMR
;
A
#
# COMPACT_ATOMS: atom_id res chain seq x y z
N MET A 1 -0.07 40.57 6.37
CA MET A 1 -0.54 39.64 5.34
C MET A 1 -0.92 38.28 5.87
N ARG A 2 -0.22 37.71 6.85
CA ARG A 2 -0.57 36.39 7.44
C ARG A 2 -1.89 36.39 8.20
N GLU A 3 -2.21 37.48 8.92
CA GLU A 3 -3.49 37.59 9.65
C GLU A 3 -4.72 37.59 8.72
N ILE A 4 -4.58 38.18 7.53
CA ILE A 4 -5.69 38.30 6.59
C ILE A 4 -6.05 36.93 5.99
N ASN A 5 -5.05 36.09 5.74
CA ASN A 5 -5.30 34.74 5.21
C ASN A 5 -5.91 33.81 6.27
N GLY A 6 -5.45 33.91 7.51
CA GLY A 6 -6.01 33.12 8.60
C GLY A 6 -7.49 33.46 8.86
N MET A 7 -7.85 34.74 8.85
CA MET A 7 -9.23 35.16 9.04
C MET A 7 -10.16 34.76 7.88
N ARG A 8 -9.65 34.72 6.64
CA ARG A 8 -10.43 34.27 5.50
C ARG A 8 -10.72 32.77 5.54
N GLN A 9 -9.73 31.99 5.96
CA GLN A 9 -9.90 30.55 6.14
C GLN A 9 -10.88 30.23 7.27
N LEU A 10 -10.78 30.93 8.40
CA LEU A 10 -11.69 30.78 9.54
C LEU A 10 -13.13 31.13 9.13
N ARG A 11 -13.35 32.22 8.37
CA ARG A 11 -14.69 32.60 7.88
C ARG A 11 -15.29 31.57 6.92
N PHE A 12 -14.46 30.92 6.12
CA PHE A 12 -14.93 29.85 5.23
C PHE A 12 -15.38 28.62 6.05
N LEU A 13 -14.63 28.29 7.11
CA LEU A 13 -14.93 27.16 7.99
C LEU A 13 -16.12 27.44 8.94
N ASP A 14 -16.46 28.70 9.22
CA ASP A 14 -17.63 29.12 10.00
C ASP A 14 -18.94 28.70 9.32
N HIS A 15 -18.93 28.52 8.02
CA HIS A 15 -20.10 28.03 7.29
C HIS A 15 -20.24 26.51 7.26
N UNK A 16 -19.31 25.85 7.58
CA UNK A 16 -19.35 24.44 7.69
C UNK A 16 -19.70 24.08 9.12
N UNK A 17 -20.58 23.63 9.29
CA UNK A 17 -20.97 23.24 10.58
C UNK A 17 -20.04 22.31 11.29
N UNK A 18 -19.56 21.66 10.49
CA UNK A 18 -18.63 20.74 10.98
C UNK A 18 -17.37 21.35 11.54
N UNK A 19 -17.08 22.25 11.07
CA UNK A 19 -15.94 22.87 11.60
C UNK A 19 -16.07 23.39 13.00
N ARG A 20 -17.21 23.58 13.39
CA ARG A 20 -17.40 24.05 14.79
C ARG A 20 -17.22 22.95 15.82
N SER A 21 -17.24 21.70 15.41
CA SER A 21 -17.05 20.53 16.28
C SER A 21 -15.58 20.13 16.44
N PHE A 22 -14.64 20.81 15.79
CA PHE A 22 -13.20 20.49 15.83
C PHE A 22 -12.38 21.71 16.25
N ASP A 23 -11.33 21.46 17.00
CA ASP A 23 -10.33 22.48 17.31
C ASP A 23 -9.43 22.69 16.10
N LEU A 24 -9.39 23.91 15.60
CA LEU A 24 -8.49 24.30 14.50
C LEU A 24 -7.13 24.71 15.08
N ILE A 25 -6.08 24.12 14.57
CA ILE A 25 -4.71 24.37 15.08
C ILE A 25 -3.75 24.65 13.91
N ASP A 26 -2.65 25.32 14.23
CA ASP A 26 -1.52 25.43 13.31
C ASP A 26 -0.70 24.16 13.43
N SER A 27 -0.96 23.22 12.51
CA SER A 27 -0.45 21.85 12.58
C SER A 27 1.07 21.76 12.65
N GLU A 28 1.77 22.63 11.87
CA GLU A 28 3.23 22.65 11.84
C GLU A 28 3.84 23.01 13.21
N TYR A 29 3.24 23.96 13.93
CA TYR A 29 3.71 24.29 15.29
C TYR A 29 3.37 23.20 16.28
N PHE A 30 2.16 22.66 16.19
CA PHE A 30 1.67 21.62 17.10
C PHE A 30 2.53 20.36 17.01
N ILE A 31 2.76 19.87 15.78
CA ILE A 31 3.51 18.62 15.56
C ILE A 31 4.99 18.81 15.93
N ASN A 32 5.61 19.92 15.49
CA ASN A 32 7.01 20.17 15.81
C ASN A 32 7.25 20.34 17.32
N LYS A 33 6.27 20.92 18.04
CA LYS A 33 6.33 20.98 19.50
C LYS A 33 6.28 19.57 20.12
N ALA A 34 5.36 18.74 19.64
CA ALA A 34 5.23 17.34 20.12
C ALA A 34 6.56 16.57 19.91
N LEU A 35 7.19 16.74 18.74
CA LEU A 35 8.48 16.12 18.44
C LEU A 35 9.59 16.61 19.38
N LYS A 36 9.64 17.92 19.64
CA LYS A 36 10.62 18.50 20.60
C LYS A 36 10.40 17.94 22.02
N GLU A 37 9.15 17.67 22.38
CA GLU A 37 8.78 17.06 23.67
C GLU A 37 8.98 15.53 23.67
N ARG A 38 9.57 14.97 22.61
CA ARG A 38 9.86 13.53 22.41
C ARG A 38 8.60 12.67 22.45
N LYS A 39 7.47 13.19 22.01
CA LYS A 39 6.24 12.41 21.85
C LYS A 39 6.32 11.56 20.61
N THR A 40 5.72 10.38 20.67
CA THR A 40 5.56 9.52 19.48
C THR A 40 4.42 10.07 18.62
N VAL A 41 4.70 10.29 17.35
CA VAL A 41 3.73 10.78 16.37
C VAL A 41 3.61 9.72 15.29
N LEU A 42 2.40 9.22 15.07
CA LEU A 42 2.10 8.30 13.97
C LEU A 42 1.47 9.10 12.83
N ALA A 43 2.13 9.10 11.69
CA ALA A 43 1.58 9.69 10.46
C ALA A 43 1.01 8.57 9.60
N GLU A 44 -0.29 8.60 9.36
CA GLU A 44 -0.96 7.62 8.51
C GLU A 44 -1.27 8.25 7.16
N GLY A 45 -0.71 7.66 6.10
CA GLY A 45 -0.98 8.06 4.73
C GLY A 45 -2.28 7.47 4.20
N ALA A 46 -2.67 7.92 3.02
CA ALA A 46 -3.84 7.42 2.31
C ALA A 46 -3.47 7.06 0.87
N GLN A 47 -4.36 6.33 0.20
CA GLN A 47 -4.19 5.82 -1.16
C GLN A 47 -3.00 4.83 -1.24
N GLY A 48 -2.10 5.00 -2.18
CA GLY A 48 -0.95 4.12 -2.35
C GLY A 48 0.14 4.77 -3.20
N SER A 49 1.34 4.25 -3.12
CA SER A 49 2.53 4.85 -3.74
C SER A 49 2.38 5.09 -5.25
N LEU A 50 1.75 4.15 -5.97
CA LEU A 50 1.56 4.27 -7.42
C LEU A 50 0.46 5.27 -7.81
N LEU A 51 -0.24 5.86 -6.81
CA LEU A 51 -1.20 6.95 -7.03
C LEU A 51 -0.63 8.31 -6.65
N ASP A 52 0.64 8.39 -6.23
CA ASP A 52 1.31 9.65 -5.89
C ASP A 52 1.33 10.58 -7.10
N VAL A 53 1.08 11.89 -6.87
CA VAL A 53 0.98 12.87 -7.95
C VAL A 53 2.29 13.02 -8.73
N ASP A 54 3.44 12.83 -8.06
CA ASP A 54 4.76 12.99 -8.68
C ASP A 54 5.40 11.67 -9.10
N TYR A 55 5.22 10.61 -8.30
CA TYR A 55 5.93 9.34 -8.47
C TYR A 55 5.01 8.17 -8.86
N GLY A 56 3.71 8.45 -9.04
CA GLY A 56 2.74 7.43 -9.45
C GLY A 56 2.64 7.28 -10.96
N THR A 57 1.66 6.49 -11.39
CA THR A 57 1.42 6.16 -12.81
C THR A 57 0.60 7.26 -13.49
N TYR A 58 1.20 8.44 -13.63
CA TYR A 58 0.57 9.60 -14.27
C TYR A 58 0.08 9.23 -15.69
N PRO A 59 -1.12 9.66 -16.12
CA PRO A 59 -2.05 10.58 -15.44
C PRO A 59 -3.05 9.91 -14.47
N PHE A 60 -2.91 8.62 -14.19
CA PHE A 60 -3.82 7.85 -13.37
C PHE A 60 -3.38 7.90 -11.89
N VAL A 61 -3.36 9.10 -11.33
CA VAL A 61 -2.85 9.40 -9.98
C VAL A 61 -3.91 10.20 -9.19
N THR A 62 -3.69 10.36 -7.89
CA THR A 62 -4.46 11.29 -7.06
C THR A 62 -3.81 12.67 -7.10
N SER A 63 -4.49 13.69 -6.58
CA SER A 63 -3.99 15.07 -6.55
C SER A 63 -3.14 15.37 -5.32
N SER A 64 -2.60 14.35 -4.67
CA SER A 64 -1.82 14.50 -3.43
C SER A 64 -0.56 13.65 -3.46
N ASN A 65 0.41 14.00 -2.60
CA ASN A 65 1.59 13.19 -2.37
C ASN A 65 1.21 12.07 -1.40
N THR A 66 1.20 10.84 -1.89
CA THR A 66 0.83 9.65 -1.11
C THR A 66 2.05 8.95 -0.53
N THR A 67 3.24 9.35 -0.95
CA THR A 67 4.51 8.82 -0.43
C THR A 67 4.86 9.47 0.91
N VAL A 68 5.91 8.97 1.56
CA VAL A 68 6.40 9.50 2.85
C VAL A 68 6.78 10.99 2.76
N SER A 69 7.19 11.46 1.58
CA SER A 69 7.44 12.90 1.37
C SER A 69 6.20 13.75 1.68
N GLY A 70 5.00 13.19 1.47
CA GLY A 70 3.74 13.85 1.80
C GLY A 70 3.57 14.13 3.29
N VAL A 71 4.22 13.37 4.16
CA VAL A 71 4.23 13.65 5.61
C VAL A 71 4.93 14.98 5.88
N CYS A 72 6.08 15.18 5.24
CA CYS A 72 6.86 16.42 5.43
C CYS A 72 6.08 17.64 4.94
N SER A 73 5.54 17.57 3.72
CA SER A 73 4.81 18.70 3.13
C SER A 73 3.44 18.91 3.77
N GLY A 74 2.76 17.83 4.17
CA GLY A 74 1.40 17.89 4.74
C GLY A 74 1.37 18.33 6.20
N LEU A 75 2.36 17.91 7.00
CA LEU A 75 2.41 18.25 8.43
C LEU A 75 3.41 19.35 8.76
N GLY A 76 4.20 19.81 7.79
CA GLY A 76 5.21 20.85 8.01
C GLY A 76 6.33 20.39 8.93
N VAL A 77 6.79 19.12 8.77
CA VAL A 77 7.88 18.57 9.58
C VAL A 77 9.13 18.40 8.71
N PRO A 78 10.33 18.55 9.30
CA PRO A 78 11.57 18.39 8.52
C PRO A 78 11.82 16.91 8.18
N PRO A 79 12.46 16.61 7.03
CA PRO A 79 12.68 15.22 6.62
C PRO A 79 13.41 14.35 7.65
N HIS A 80 14.36 14.91 8.40
CA HIS A 80 15.09 14.16 9.42
C HIS A 80 14.24 13.77 10.64
N ALA A 81 13.00 14.29 10.73
CA ALA A 81 12.06 13.89 11.80
C ALA A 81 11.34 12.59 11.47
N ILE A 82 11.43 12.12 10.22
CA ILE A 82 10.84 10.84 9.83
C ILE A 82 11.69 9.71 10.42
N GLY A 83 11.04 8.87 11.22
CA GLY A 83 11.67 7.69 11.81
C GLY A 83 11.39 6.44 10.99
N ASN A 84 10.86 5.42 11.64
CA ASN A 84 10.51 4.16 10.96
C ASN A 84 9.37 4.39 9.97
N VAL A 85 9.46 3.71 8.83
CA VAL A 85 8.45 3.75 7.78
C VAL A 85 7.89 2.33 7.60
N THR A 86 6.66 2.13 8.03
CA THR A 86 5.97 0.85 7.89
C THR A 86 5.19 0.84 6.58
N GLY A 87 5.60 -0.01 5.65
CA GLY A 87 4.88 -0.24 4.40
C GLY A 87 3.77 -1.26 4.61
N ILE A 88 2.58 -0.98 4.08
CA ILE A 88 1.45 -1.93 4.13
C ILE A 88 1.16 -2.36 2.71
N PHE A 89 1.19 -3.67 2.45
CA PHE A 89 0.86 -4.22 1.14
C PHE A 89 -0.01 -5.47 1.28
N LYS A 90 -0.74 -5.78 0.24
CA LYS A 90 -1.55 -7.00 0.19
C LYS A 90 -0.73 -8.16 -0.38
N ALA A 91 -1.10 -9.38 -0.01
CA ALA A 91 -0.49 -10.59 -0.58
C ALA A 91 -0.75 -10.72 -2.10
N TYR A 92 -1.58 -9.87 -2.67
CA TYR A 92 -1.88 -9.77 -4.10
C TYR A 92 -2.08 -8.29 -4.44
N THR A 93 -2.14 -7.94 -5.71
CA THR A 93 -2.25 -6.53 -6.11
C THR A 93 -3.71 -6.17 -6.42
N THR A 94 -4.12 -4.95 -6.05
CA THR A 94 -5.43 -4.41 -6.44
C THR A 94 -5.28 -2.99 -6.97
N ARG A 95 -6.18 -2.61 -7.89
CA ARG A 95 -6.23 -1.24 -8.40
C ARG A 95 -7.68 -0.79 -8.53
N VAL A 96 -7.93 0.47 -8.16
CA VAL A 96 -9.21 1.14 -8.39
C VAL A 96 -9.05 2.07 -9.58
N GLY A 97 -9.99 1.99 -10.51
CA GLY A 97 -10.03 2.88 -11.67
C GLY A 97 -9.06 2.47 -12.78
N SER A 98 -8.87 3.40 -13.69
CA SER A 98 -8.06 3.21 -14.88
C SER A 98 -6.56 3.27 -14.58
N GLY A 99 -5.76 2.99 -15.58
CA GLY A 99 -4.30 3.04 -15.50
C GLY A 99 -3.65 1.67 -15.59
N PRO A 100 -2.33 1.64 -15.71
CA PRO A 100 -1.60 0.39 -15.93
C PRO A 100 -1.73 -0.58 -14.75
N PHE A 101 -1.87 -1.84 -15.08
CA PHE A 101 -1.95 -2.91 -14.09
C PHE A 101 -1.41 -4.20 -14.75
N PRO A 102 -0.09 -4.32 -14.88
CA PRO A 102 0.48 -5.44 -15.65
C PRO A 102 0.07 -6.83 -15.17
N THR A 103 -0.17 -6.99 -13.86
CA THR A 103 -0.50 -8.29 -13.28
C THR A 103 -2.02 -8.52 -13.16
N GLU A 104 -2.84 -7.66 -13.77
CA GLU A 104 -4.30 -7.80 -13.72
C GLU A 104 -4.77 -9.15 -14.22
N LEU A 105 -5.75 -9.72 -13.54
CA LEU A 105 -6.39 -10.98 -13.90
C LEU A 105 -7.84 -10.71 -14.31
N ASP A 106 -8.06 -10.53 -15.61
CA ASP A 106 -9.40 -10.37 -16.17
C ASP A 106 -9.95 -11.76 -16.56
N ASN A 107 -10.08 -12.60 -15.52
CA ASN A 107 -10.50 -14.00 -15.67
C ASN A 107 -11.11 -14.51 -14.36
N GLU A 108 -11.48 -15.77 -14.33
CA GLU A 108 -12.13 -16.41 -13.18
C GLU A 108 -11.31 -16.28 -11.88
N ILE A 109 -9.98 -16.32 -11.96
CA ILE A 109 -9.10 -16.21 -10.80
C ILE A 109 -9.22 -14.79 -10.19
N GLY A 110 -9.18 -13.75 -11.05
CA GLY A 110 -9.34 -12.36 -10.60
C GLY A 110 -10.71 -12.10 -10.00
N GLU A 111 -11.76 -12.68 -10.60
CA GLU A 111 -13.12 -12.59 -10.05
C GLU A 111 -13.21 -13.26 -8.68
N GLU A 112 -12.61 -14.43 -8.52
CA GLU A 112 -12.60 -15.16 -7.26
C GLU A 112 -11.81 -14.37 -6.18
N MET A 113 -10.63 -13.82 -6.53
CA MET A 113 -9.88 -12.94 -5.61
C MET A 113 -10.76 -11.77 -5.15
N ARG A 114 -11.46 -11.13 -6.08
CA ARG A 114 -12.34 -9.99 -5.79
C ARG A 114 -13.45 -10.41 -4.83
N ARG A 115 -14.07 -11.54 -5.11
CA ARG A 115 -15.21 -12.06 -4.32
C ARG A 115 -14.78 -12.40 -2.89
N ILE A 116 -13.73 -13.25 -2.75
CA ILE A 116 -13.25 -13.70 -1.44
C ILE A 116 -12.64 -12.52 -0.66
N GLY A 117 -11.86 -11.69 -1.35
CA GLY A 117 -11.18 -10.55 -0.74
C GLY A 117 -12.10 -9.38 -0.45
N HIS A 118 -13.39 -9.44 -0.81
CA HIS A 118 -14.32 -8.32 -0.68
C HIS A 118 -13.74 -7.04 -1.29
N GLU A 119 -13.17 -7.17 -2.50
CA GLU A 119 -12.45 -6.06 -3.15
C GLU A 119 -13.42 -5.11 -3.85
N PHE A 120 -14.13 -4.34 -3.02
CA PHE A 120 -15.07 -3.31 -3.43
C PHE A 120 -14.80 -2.03 -2.64
N GLY A 121 -15.09 -0.89 -3.23
CA GLY A 121 -14.95 0.40 -2.57
C GLY A 121 -15.95 0.54 -1.43
N ALA A 122 -15.47 0.85 -0.23
CA ALA A 122 -16.32 0.93 0.97
C ALA A 122 -17.47 1.93 0.81
N THR A 123 -17.21 3.06 0.15
CA THR A 123 -18.21 4.12 -0.03
C THR A 123 -19.00 3.97 -1.32
N THR A 124 -18.32 3.65 -2.42
CA THR A 124 -18.92 3.66 -3.76
C THR A 124 -19.39 2.28 -4.20
N GLY A 125 -18.98 1.20 -3.55
CA GLY A 125 -19.25 -0.16 -3.97
C GLY A 125 -18.53 -0.56 -5.26
N ARG A 126 -17.70 0.32 -5.84
CA ARG A 126 -17.03 0.07 -7.11
C ARG A 126 -16.04 -1.10 -6.98
N SER A 127 -16.11 -2.03 -7.92
CA SER A 127 -15.21 -3.19 -7.98
C SER A 127 -13.76 -2.73 -8.14
N ARG A 128 -12.87 -3.40 -7.42
CA ARG A 128 -11.42 -3.25 -7.61
C ARG A 128 -10.94 -4.31 -8.60
N ARG A 129 -10.03 -3.90 -9.47
CA ARG A 129 -9.30 -4.82 -10.34
C ARG A 129 -8.33 -5.60 -9.46
N CYS A 130 -8.17 -6.90 -9.71
CA CYS A 130 -7.32 -7.78 -8.90
C CYS A 130 -6.29 -8.47 -9.77
N GLY A 131 -5.14 -8.79 -9.21
CA GLY A 131 -4.06 -9.47 -9.92
C GLY A 131 -3.03 -10.05 -8.96
N TRP A 132 -2.15 -10.88 -9.50
CA TRP A 132 -1.05 -11.46 -8.71
C TRP A 132 -0.13 -10.36 -8.17
N LEU A 133 0.61 -10.68 -7.11
CA LEU A 133 1.56 -9.73 -6.51
C LEU A 133 2.55 -9.25 -7.56
N ASP A 134 2.71 -7.92 -7.63
CA ASP A 134 3.62 -7.23 -8.53
C ASP A 134 4.87 -6.84 -7.73
N LEU A 135 5.91 -7.66 -7.81
CA LEU A 135 7.11 -7.49 -7.00
C LEU A 135 7.94 -6.27 -7.44
N PRO A 136 8.16 -6.00 -8.75
CA PRO A 136 8.78 -4.73 -9.15
C PRO A 136 8.07 -3.49 -8.60
N ALA A 137 6.74 -3.49 -8.61
CA ALA A 137 5.95 -2.37 -8.06
C ALA A 137 6.13 -2.25 -6.54
N LEU A 138 6.23 -3.38 -5.83
CA LEU A 138 6.49 -3.38 -4.39
C LEU A 138 7.91 -2.88 -4.09
N LYS A 139 8.93 -3.34 -4.84
CA LYS A 139 10.33 -2.87 -4.71
C LYS A 139 10.40 -1.35 -4.91
N TYR A 140 9.77 -0.86 -5.99
CA TYR A 140 9.70 0.57 -6.28
C TYR A 140 9.06 1.34 -5.11
N SER A 141 7.92 0.84 -4.61
CA SER A 141 7.21 1.48 -3.50
C SER A 141 8.09 1.53 -2.24
N CYS A 142 8.80 0.44 -1.93
CA CYS A 142 9.73 0.40 -0.79
C CYS A 142 10.85 1.43 -0.97
N MET A 143 11.40 1.52 -2.17
CA MET A 143 12.51 2.42 -2.49
C MET A 143 12.13 3.90 -2.30
N ILE A 144 11.02 4.34 -2.94
CA ILE A 144 10.65 5.76 -2.92
C ILE A 144 10.16 6.23 -1.54
N ASN A 145 9.72 5.31 -0.70
CA ASN A 145 9.24 5.61 0.65
C ASN A 145 10.30 5.37 1.73
N GLY A 146 11.41 4.76 1.40
CA GLY A 146 12.42 4.39 2.41
C GLY A 146 11.84 3.45 3.45
N VAL A 147 11.07 2.44 3.02
CA VAL A 147 10.37 1.52 3.93
C VAL A 147 11.37 0.75 4.77
N THR A 148 11.17 0.76 6.09
CA THR A 148 12.04 0.07 7.05
C THR A 148 11.50 -1.28 7.50
N GLU A 149 10.17 -1.46 7.39
CA GLU A 149 9.49 -2.73 7.68
C GLU A 149 8.21 -2.84 6.88
N LEU A 150 7.75 -4.05 6.63
CA LEU A 150 6.56 -4.33 5.84
C LEU A 150 5.53 -5.13 6.65
N ASN A 151 4.27 -4.82 6.41
CA ASN A 151 3.11 -5.59 6.89
C ASN A 151 2.40 -6.19 5.68
N ILE A 152 2.32 -7.52 5.60
CA ILE A 152 1.58 -8.20 4.55
C ILE A 152 0.13 -8.43 5.01
N MET A 153 -0.82 -8.00 4.21
CA MET A 153 -2.25 -8.06 4.51
C MET A 153 -2.95 -9.05 3.59
N LYS A 154 -4.05 -9.62 4.09
CA LYS A 154 -4.94 -10.48 3.27
C LYS A 154 -4.26 -11.75 2.75
N LEU A 155 -3.38 -12.33 3.55
CA LEU A 155 -2.73 -13.60 3.19
C LEU A 155 -3.76 -14.74 3.12
N ASP A 156 -4.78 -14.69 3.95
CA ASP A 156 -5.91 -15.62 4.01
C ASP A 156 -6.60 -15.81 2.65
N ILE A 157 -6.65 -14.75 1.84
CA ILE A 157 -7.33 -14.79 0.54
C ILE A 157 -6.64 -15.78 -0.40
N LEU A 158 -5.30 -15.89 -0.30
CA LEU A 158 -4.54 -16.83 -1.15
C LEU A 158 -4.70 -18.28 -0.74
N SER A 159 -5.32 -18.58 0.41
CA SER A 159 -5.64 -19.96 0.85
C SER A 159 -6.56 -20.72 -0.10
N HIS A 160 -7.17 -20.04 -1.06
CA HIS A 160 -8.15 -20.62 -1.98
C HIS A 160 -7.56 -21.03 -3.33
N PHE A 161 -6.24 -20.89 -3.51
CA PHE A 161 -5.60 -21.13 -4.81
C PHE A 161 -4.53 -22.23 -4.72
N ASP A 162 -4.62 -23.22 -5.61
CA ASP A 162 -3.64 -24.33 -5.69
C ASP A 162 -2.25 -23.83 -6.10
N THR A 163 -2.23 -22.84 -6.99
CA THR A 163 -1.01 -22.22 -7.50
C THR A 163 -1.11 -20.72 -7.34
N ILE A 164 -0.10 -20.14 -6.77
CA ILE A 164 0.02 -18.70 -6.56
C ILE A 164 1.17 -18.19 -7.45
N LYS A 165 0.97 -17.06 -8.11
CA LYS A 165 2.01 -16.50 -8.96
C LYS A 165 2.51 -15.17 -8.38
N ILE A 166 3.80 -14.91 -8.59
CA ILE A 166 4.43 -13.62 -8.24
C ILE A 166 5.07 -13.09 -9.52
N CYS A 167 4.72 -11.87 -9.89
CA CYS A 167 5.39 -11.19 -10.99
C CYS A 167 6.76 -10.72 -10.50
N THR A 168 7.83 -11.21 -11.15
CA THR A 168 9.22 -10.89 -10.79
C THR A 168 9.89 -9.96 -11.78
N GLY A 169 9.15 -9.52 -12.80
CA GLY A 169 9.67 -8.64 -13.82
C GLY A 169 8.69 -8.46 -14.97
N TYR A 170 9.07 -7.66 -15.93
CA TYR A 170 8.26 -7.40 -17.10
C TYR A 170 9.09 -7.62 -18.36
N ASN A 171 8.47 -8.16 -19.41
CA ASN A 171 9.01 -8.16 -20.75
C ASN A 171 8.34 -7.00 -21.51
N ILE A 172 9.13 -6.08 -22.02
CA ILE A 172 8.65 -4.95 -22.81
C ILE A 172 9.45 -4.96 -24.13
N ASP A 173 8.78 -5.31 -25.22
CA ASP A 173 9.38 -5.38 -26.55
C ASP A 173 10.66 -6.25 -26.61
N GLY A 174 10.68 -7.32 -25.80
CA GLY A 174 11.80 -8.27 -25.76
C GLY A 174 12.89 -7.93 -24.73
N GLU A 175 12.80 -6.80 -24.06
CA GLU A 175 13.71 -6.43 -22.98
C GLU A 175 13.11 -6.77 -21.61
N ILE A 176 13.94 -7.30 -20.71
CA ILE A 176 13.50 -7.75 -19.37
C ILE A 176 13.81 -6.67 -18.32
N TYR A 177 12.78 -6.26 -17.60
CA TYR A 177 12.85 -5.28 -16.53
C TYR A 177 12.46 -5.95 -15.21
N LYS A 178 13.39 -6.04 -14.23
CA LYS A 178 13.15 -6.71 -12.93
C LYS A 178 13.04 -5.74 -11.76
N ASP A 179 13.75 -4.61 -11.84
CA ASP A 179 13.86 -3.69 -10.72
C ASP A 179 13.32 -2.29 -11.03
N THR A 180 12.70 -2.13 -12.19
CA THR A 180 12.10 -0.86 -12.59
C THR A 180 10.67 -1.11 -13.07
N ILE A 181 9.82 -0.12 -12.87
CA ILE A 181 8.46 -0.15 -13.39
C ILE A 181 8.36 0.83 -14.57
N PRO A 182 7.73 0.43 -15.66
CA PRO A 182 7.52 1.35 -16.77
C PRO A 182 6.39 2.32 -16.43
N PHE A 183 6.60 3.59 -16.68
CA PHE A 183 5.59 4.62 -16.49
C PHE A 183 4.79 4.90 -17.77
N ASP A 184 5.33 4.51 -18.91
CA ASP A 184 4.63 4.67 -20.18
C ASP A 184 3.49 3.66 -20.25
N VAL A 185 2.27 4.17 -20.23
CA VAL A 185 1.06 3.35 -20.27
C VAL A 185 0.71 2.85 -21.68
N SER A 186 1.43 3.33 -22.69
CA SER A 186 1.18 2.94 -24.09
C SER A 186 1.94 1.68 -24.51
N VAL A 187 2.93 1.25 -23.72
CA VAL A 187 3.71 0.06 -24.08
C VAL A 187 2.99 -1.23 -23.66
N ASN A 188 3.22 -2.28 -24.43
CA ASN A 188 2.70 -3.61 -24.10
C ASN A 188 3.62 -4.23 -23.02
N ILE A 189 3.09 -4.39 -21.82
CA ILE A 189 3.82 -4.92 -20.68
C ILE A 189 3.36 -6.36 -20.43
N GLU A 190 4.27 -7.30 -20.59
CA GLU A 190 4.01 -8.72 -20.32
C GLU A 190 4.64 -9.10 -18.98
N PRO A 191 3.85 -9.41 -17.94
CA PRO A 191 4.43 -9.79 -16.65
C PRO A 191 5.08 -11.17 -16.72
N ILE A 192 6.26 -11.27 -16.10
CA ILE A 192 7.02 -12.52 -15.98
C ILE A 192 6.75 -13.09 -14.60
N TYR A 193 6.21 -14.29 -14.55
CA TYR A 193 5.79 -14.92 -13.31
C TYR A 193 6.69 -16.07 -12.88
N ILE A 194 6.86 -16.22 -11.59
CA ILE A 194 7.20 -17.49 -10.96
C ILE A 194 5.91 -18.07 -10.37
N GLU A 195 5.85 -19.39 -10.30
CA GLU A 195 4.74 -20.11 -9.69
C GLU A 195 5.20 -20.71 -8.36
N MET A 196 4.36 -20.59 -7.37
CA MET A 196 4.54 -21.20 -6.05
C MET A 196 3.32 -22.04 -5.72
N LYS A 197 3.53 -23.10 -4.97
CA LYS A 197 2.45 -23.95 -4.51
C LYS A 197 1.59 -23.18 -3.50
N GLY A 198 0.29 -23.22 -3.64
CA GLY A 198 -0.65 -22.68 -2.66
C GLY A 198 -0.80 -23.62 -1.46
N TRP A 199 -1.35 -23.09 -0.38
CA TRP A 199 -1.45 -23.87 0.86
C TRP A 199 -2.81 -24.52 1.08
N ASN A 200 -3.88 -24.05 0.46
CA ASN A 200 -5.21 -24.67 0.48
C ASN A 200 -5.73 -25.04 1.88
N VAL A 201 -5.35 -24.29 2.89
CA VAL A 201 -5.87 -24.47 4.25
C VAL A 201 -6.21 -23.11 4.83
N ASP A 202 -7.24 -23.10 5.64
CA ASP A 202 -7.65 -21.89 6.36
C ASP A 202 -6.56 -21.52 7.40
N ILE A 203 -6.05 -20.32 7.32
CA ILE A 203 -5.01 -19.80 8.20
C ILE A 203 -5.54 -18.75 9.19
N THR A 204 -6.85 -18.49 9.19
CA THR A 204 -7.47 -17.40 9.97
C THR A 204 -7.33 -17.59 11.48
N GLU A 205 -7.12 -18.83 11.93
CA GLU A 205 -6.96 -19.15 13.35
C GLU A 205 -5.49 -19.21 13.81
N CYS A 206 -4.52 -19.10 12.88
CA CYS A 206 -3.10 -19.07 13.23
C CYS A 206 -2.79 -17.83 14.07
N LYS A 207 -2.05 -18.00 15.17
CA LYS A 207 -1.68 -16.93 16.08
C LYS A 207 -0.18 -16.65 16.05
N GLU A 208 0.61 -17.64 15.64
CA GLU A 208 2.07 -17.55 15.58
C GLU A 208 2.55 -17.87 14.16
N PHE A 209 3.68 -17.29 13.78
CA PHE A 209 4.24 -17.49 12.43
C PHE A 209 4.52 -18.98 12.15
N ASP A 210 4.95 -19.71 13.17
CA ASP A 210 5.29 -21.13 13.03
C ASP A 210 4.07 -22.03 12.75
N GLU A 211 2.87 -21.55 13.03
CA GLU A 211 1.61 -22.29 12.76
C GLU A 211 1.21 -22.20 11.28
N LEU A 212 1.76 -21.26 10.54
CA LEU A 212 1.45 -21.12 9.12
C LEU A 212 1.94 -22.33 8.33
N PRO A 213 1.22 -22.73 7.26
CA PRO A 213 1.72 -23.76 6.35
C PRO A 213 3.06 -23.39 5.75
N GLN A 214 3.87 -24.38 5.42
CA GLN A 214 5.21 -24.14 4.88
C GLN A 214 5.14 -23.32 3.59
N GLU A 215 4.18 -23.58 2.73
CA GLU A 215 3.99 -22.84 1.48
C GLU A 215 3.74 -21.33 1.72
N ALA A 216 2.97 -21.02 2.77
CA ALA A 216 2.72 -19.60 3.14
C ALA A 216 4.00 -18.96 3.69
N LYS A 217 4.77 -19.68 4.50
CA LYS A 217 6.07 -19.22 4.99
C LYS A 217 7.06 -18.99 3.84
N ASP A 218 7.07 -19.89 2.87
CA ASP A 218 7.94 -19.80 1.68
C ASP A 218 7.56 -18.57 0.85
N TYR A 219 6.26 -18.30 0.67
CA TYR A 219 5.74 -17.12 -0.03
C TYR A 219 6.24 -15.83 0.64
N ILE A 220 6.05 -15.71 1.95
CA ILE A 220 6.46 -14.55 2.73
C ILE A 220 7.99 -14.37 2.68
N SER A 221 8.72 -15.47 2.84
CA SER A 221 10.19 -15.46 2.87
C SER A 221 10.77 -15.06 1.51
N PHE A 222 10.17 -15.54 0.43
CA PHE A 222 10.56 -15.16 -0.93
C PHE A 222 10.39 -13.66 -1.14
N ILE A 223 9.22 -13.12 -0.79
CA ILE A 223 8.96 -11.68 -0.93
C ILE A 223 9.98 -10.87 -0.12
N GLN A 224 10.17 -11.24 1.15
CA GLN A 224 11.11 -10.53 2.03
C GLN A 224 12.53 -10.52 1.47
N LEU A 225 12.98 -11.67 0.95
CA LEU A 225 14.31 -11.79 0.35
C LEU A 225 14.44 -10.86 -0.86
N GLU A 226 13.43 -10.86 -1.73
CA GLU A 226 13.45 -10.08 -2.97
C GLU A 226 13.39 -8.58 -2.76
N VAL A 227 12.57 -8.12 -1.77
CA VAL A 227 12.46 -6.67 -1.49
C VAL A 227 13.54 -6.18 -0.53
N ASN A 228 14.22 -7.10 0.15
CA ASN A 228 15.26 -6.81 1.14
C ASN A 228 14.77 -5.85 2.24
N VAL A 229 13.51 -6.05 2.67
CA VAL A 229 12.89 -5.29 3.78
C VAL A 229 12.18 -6.32 4.67
N PRO A 230 12.38 -6.29 6.00
CA PRO A 230 11.74 -7.29 6.86
C PRO A 230 10.22 -7.17 6.84
N ILE A 231 9.55 -8.32 6.73
CA ILE A 231 8.09 -8.43 6.90
C ILE A 231 7.87 -8.78 8.37
N THR A 232 7.37 -7.83 9.14
CA THR A 232 7.25 -7.95 10.60
C THR A 232 5.84 -8.31 11.07
N ARG A 233 4.84 -8.13 10.20
CA ARG A 233 3.45 -8.45 10.54
C ARG A 233 2.76 -9.13 9.37
N VAL A 234 1.97 -10.16 9.69
CA VAL A 234 1.23 -10.98 8.71
C VAL A 234 -0.23 -11.01 9.12
N SER A 235 -1.11 -10.43 8.29
CA SER A 235 -2.55 -10.50 8.54
C SER A 235 -3.12 -11.75 7.88
N VAL A 236 -3.77 -12.57 8.70
CA VAL A 236 -4.37 -13.86 8.31
C VAL A 236 -5.90 -13.82 8.33
N GLY A 237 -6.47 -12.61 8.45
CA GLY A 237 -7.92 -12.42 8.44
C GLY A 237 -8.28 -10.94 8.62
N PRO A 238 -9.58 -10.61 8.58
CA PRO A 238 -10.03 -9.21 8.63
C PRO A 238 -10.00 -8.56 10.02
N ASP A 239 -9.96 -9.36 11.10
CA ASP A 239 -9.96 -8.82 12.46
C ASP A 239 -8.53 -8.41 12.86
N ARG A 240 -8.44 -7.34 13.67
CA ARG A 240 -7.13 -6.86 14.16
C ARG A 240 -6.38 -7.90 14.98
N LEU A 241 -7.11 -8.85 15.60
CA LEU A 241 -6.51 -9.95 16.36
C LEU A 241 -6.00 -11.08 15.47
N GLN A 242 -6.29 -11.02 14.17
CA GLN A 242 -5.79 -11.95 13.16
C GLN A 242 -4.55 -11.38 12.47
N THR A 243 -3.66 -10.79 13.28
CA THR A 243 -2.37 -10.28 12.83
C THR A 243 -1.26 -10.92 13.65
N ILE A 244 -0.44 -11.69 12.97
CA ILE A 244 0.71 -12.40 13.54
C ILE A 244 1.91 -11.45 13.55
N MET A 245 2.61 -11.37 14.66
CA MET A 245 3.92 -10.68 14.77
C MET A 245 5.03 -11.67 14.42
N ARG A 246 6.01 -11.23 13.63
CA ARG A 246 7.12 -12.08 13.17
C ARG A 246 8.47 -11.53 13.62
#